data_fe211ffd341981b67936b2f9368bbb74
#
_entry.id   fe211ffd341981b67936b2f9368bbb74
#
_cell.length_a   1.000
_cell.length_b   1.000
_cell.length_c   1.000
_cell.angle_alpha   90.00
_cell.angle_beta   90.00
_cell.angle_gamma   90.00
#
_symmetry.space_group_name_H-M   'P 1'
#
loop_
_entity.id
_entity.type
_entity.pdbx_description
1 polymer ?
#
loop_
_entity_poly.entity_id
_entity_poly.type
_entity_poly.pdbx_seq_one_letter_code
_entity_poly.pdbx_strand_id
1 'polypeptide(L)'
;HPMSEFLGTVMIVIVLWFGGTLVLAEYPVISGPTFIYYLVILYSIINPLKDFSKASYNIPKGLASMERVDKILKAEVEIQEKAQPEHISSFEHEIEFRHVSFAYNDHGKQGGALELHYVLRDINLVIPKGKTIALVGQSGSGKSTLLDLIPRYYDVQEGEVLIDGINVKDLGIHDLRQLIGNVNQEAILFNDTFRNNISFGVEGATEEEIIHAAKIANAHDFIMQSDHGYDTNIGDRGGRLSGGQRQRISIARAILKNPPVLILDEATSALDTESERLVQDALFRLMKARTTIAVAHRLSTIKN
;
A
#
# COMPACT_ATOMS: atom_id res chain seq x y z
N HIS A 1 4.69 -9.55 -36.69
CA HIS A 1 5.31 -8.78 -37.78
C HIS A 1 5.91 -9.62 -38.92
N PRO A 2 6.41 -10.85 -38.72
CA PRO A 2 6.91 -11.67 -39.83
C PRO A 2 5.83 -11.94 -40.92
N MET A 3 4.57 -12.10 -40.52
CA MET A 3 3.44 -12.33 -41.43
C MET A 3 3.21 -11.19 -42.42
N SER A 4 3.28 -9.94 -41.95
CA SER A 4 3.06 -8.77 -42.84
C SER A 4 4.22 -8.55 -43.80
N GLU A 5 5.45 -8.91 -43.40
CA GLU A 5 6.61 -8.88 -44.28
C GLU A 5 6.54 -9.99 -45.32
N PHE A 6 6.15 -11.20 -44.92
CA PHE A 6 5.92 -12.31 -45.82
C PHE A 6 4.85 -12.01 -46.86
N LEU A 7 3.67 -11.50 -46.41
CA LEU A 7 2.58 -11.09 -47.30
C LEU A 7 3.01 -9.99 -48.26
N GLY A 8 3.76 -8.99 -47.79
CA GLY A 8 4.30 -7.92 -48.65
C GLY A 8 5.25 -8.46 -49.71
N THR A 9 6.13 -9.38 -49.36
CA THR A 9 7.05 -10.02 -50.28
C THR A 9 6.30 -10.86 -51.33
N VAL A 10 5.33 -11.66 -50.92
CA VAL A 10 4.50 -12.45 -51.81
C VAL A 10 3.73 -11.53 -52.79
N MET A 11 3.18 -10.43 -52.31
CA MET A 11 2.48 -9.45 -53.17
C MET A 11 3.42 -8.84 -54.24
N ILE A 12 4.64 -8.45 -53.85
CA ILE A 12 5.63 -7.91 -54.78
C ILE A 12 5.98 -8.98 -55.84
N VAL A 13 6.20 -10.24 -55.45
CA VAL A 13 6.51 -11.33 -56.41
C VAL A 13 5.36 -11.55 -57.40
N ILE A 14 4.10 -11.54 -56.97
CA ILE A 14 2.92 -11.68 -57.82
C ILE A 14 2.85 -10.51 -58.81
N VAL A 15 3.04 -9.25 -58.33
CA VAL A 15 3.04 -8.08 -59.21
C VAL A 15 4.16 -8.09 -60.19
N LEU A 16 5.36 -8.48 -59.82
CA LEU A 16 6.53 -8.66 -60.71
C LEU A 16 6.27 -9.71 -61.79
N TRP A 17 5.73 -10.88 -61.38
CA TRP A 17 5.41 -11.95 -62.34
C TRP A 17 4.33 -11.51 -63.33
N PHE A 18 3.18 -11.05 -62.84
CA PHE A 18 2.05 -10.65 -63.69
C PHE A 18 2.38 -9.42 -64.55
N GLY A 19 2.93 -8.35 -63.93
CA GLY A 19 3.30 -7.14 -64.62
C GLY A 19 4.41 -7.38 -65.69
N GLY A 20 5.36 -8.24 -65.36
CA GLY A 20 6.40 -8.68 -66.31
C GLY A 20 5.82 -9.36 -67.57
N THR A 21 4.81 -10.23 -67.40
CA THR A 21 4.15 -10.86 -68.55
C THR A 21 3.42 -9.85 -69.46
N LEU A 22 2.84 -8.76 -68.87
CA LEU A 22 2.17 -7.70 -69.62
C LEU A 22 3.15 -6.79 -70.38
N VAL A 23 4.34 -6.60 -69.87
CA VAL A 23 5.39 -5.78 -70.50
C VAL A 23 6.12 -6.55 -71.60
N LEU A 24 6.33 -7.87 -71.42
CA LEU A 24 7.08 -8.74 -72.34
C LEU A 24 6.20 -9.44 -73.38
N ALA A 25 4.89 -9.16 -73.38
CA ALA A 25 3.98 -9.72 -74.36
C ALA A 25 4.34 -9.21 -75.82
N GLU A 26 4.02 -10.01 -76.81
CA GLU A 26 4.23 -9.67 -78.25
C GLU A 26 3.56 -8.35 -78.64
N TYR A 27 2.45 -7.99 -77.92
CA TYR A 27 1.77 -6.67 -77.94
C TYR A 27 1.75 -6.10 -76.52
N PRO A 28 2.74 -5.30 -76.09
CA PRO A 28 2.83 -4.82 -74.74
C PRO A 28 1.62 -3.95 -74.38
N VAL A 29 0.93 -4.32 -73.30
CA VAL A 29 -0.23 -3.56 -72.76
C VAL A 29 0.25 -2.38 -71.92
N ILE A 30 1.42 -2.50 -71.30
CA ILE A 30 2.06 -1.49 -70.44
C ILE A 30 3.51 -1.28 -70.89
N SER A 31 3.96 -0.03 -70.97
CA SER A 31 5.37 0.25 -71.29
C SER A 31 6.28 -0.06 -70.11
N GLY A 32 7.53 -0.45 -70.37
CA GLY A 32 8.51 -0.75 -69.31
C GLY A 32 8.73 0.35 -68.30
N PRO A 33 8.88 1.63 -68.69
CA PRO A 33 8.97 2.76 -67.78
C PRO A 33 7.75 2.91 -66.88
N THR A 34 6.54 2.73 -67.43
CA THR A 34 5.28 2.81 -66.66
C THR A 34 5.23 1.69 -65.61
N PHE A 35 5.65 0.50 -65.91
CA PHE A 35 5.69 -0.62 -64.97
C PHE A 35 6.67 -0.35 -63.83
N ILE A 36 7.87 0.18 -64.13
CA ILE A 36 8.84 0.57 -63.10
C ILE A 36 8.25 1.64 -62.18
N TYR A 37 7.54 2.63 -62.74
CA TYR A 37 6.85 3.67 -61.94
C TYR A 37 5.81 3.08 -61.00
N TYR A 38 5.01 2.11 -61.45
CA TYR A 38 4.07 1.39 -60.59
C TYR A 38 4.75 0.63 -59.46
N LEU A 39 5.87 -0.02 -59.70
CA LEU A 39 6.66 -0.73 -58.69
C LEU A 39 7.20 0.22 -57.61
N VAL A 40 7.66 1.41 -58.02
CA VAL A 40 8.15 2.42 -57.08
C VAL A 40 7.01 2.93 -56.20
N ILE A 41 5.83 3.19 -56.76
CA ILE A 41 4.65 3.59 -56.00
C ILE A 41 4.23 2.47 -55.02
N LEU A 42 4.13 1.23 -55.51
CA LEU A 42 3.75 0.09 -54.70
C LEU A 42 4.71 -0.08 -53.52
N TYR A 43 6.02 -0.01 -53.74
CA TYR A 43 7.02 -0.09 -52.71
C TYR A 43 6.91 1.05 -51.69
N SER A 44 6.63 2.28 -52.15
CA SER A 44 6.48 3.44 -51.26
C SER A 44 5.26 3.37 -50.33
N ILE A 45 4.22 2.59 -50.69
CA ILE A 45 3.01 2.40 -49.86
C ILE A 45 3.22 1.35 -48.76
N ILE A 46 4.15 0.40 -48.95
CA ILE A 46 4.36 -0.71 -47.99
C ILE A 46 4.76 -0.21 -46.60
N ASN A 47 5.65 0.78 -46.52
CA ASN A 47 6.10 1.30 -45.24
C ASN A 47 5.01 2.03 -44.44
N PRO A 48 4.25 3.00 -45.02
CA PRO A 48 3.09 3.57 -44.35
C PRO A 48 2.06 2.54 -43.89
N LEU A 49 1.81 1.51 -44.70
CA LEU A 49 0.87 0.44 -44.33
C LEU A 49 1.36 -0.39 -43.13
N LYS A 50 2.66 -0.67 -43.06
CA LYS A 50 3.28 -1.32 -41.88
C LYS A 50 3.18 -0.45 -40.63
N ASP A 51 3.40 0.87 -40.77
CA ASP A 51 3.32 1.80 -39.65
C ASP A 51 1.87 1.97 -39.17
N PHE A 52 0.90 2.00 -40.06
CA PHE A 52 -0.51 1.97 -39.74
C PHE A 52 -0.90 0.69 -38.97
N SER A 53 -0.41 -0.46 -39.42
CA SER A 53 -0.63 -1.74 -38.72
C SER A 53 -0.02 -1.75 -37.30
N LYS A 54 1.20 -1.18 -37.14
CA LYS A 54 1.81 -1.02 -35.81
C LYS A 54 1.02 -0.08 -34.90
N ALA A 55 0.55 1.04 -35.45
CA ALA A 55 -0.26 1.99 -34.70
C ALA A 55 -1.56 1.34 -34.21
N SER A 56 -2.25 0.60 -35.11
CA SER A 56 -3.48 -0.13 -34.79
C SER A 56 -3.29 -1.16 -33.64
N TYR A 57 -2.11 -1.77 -33.53
CA TYR A 57 -1.77 -2.66 -32.42
C TYR A 57 -1.39 -1.92 -31.12
N ASN A 58 -0.67 -0.80 -31.24
CA ASN A 58 -0.16 -0.06 -30.09
C ASN A 58 -1.21 0.80 -29.39
N ILE A 59 -2.21 1.31 -30.13
CA ILE A 59 -3.30 2.12 -29.58
C ILE A 59 -4.08 1.37 -28.49
N PRO A 60 -4.59 0.15 -28.68
CA PRO A 60 -5.29 -0.58 -27.63
C PRO A 60 -4.42 -0.86 -26.39
N LYS A 61 -3.12 -1.10 -26.59
CA LYS A 61 -2.17 -1.29 -25.48
C LYS A 61 -1.97 -0.01 -24.69
N GLY A 62 -1.90 1.13 -25.37
CA GLY A 62 -1.84 2.45 -24.75
C GLY A 62 -3.12 2.76 -23.96
N LEU A 63 -4.29 2.51 -24.55
CA LEU A 63 -5.58 2.70 -23.90
C LEU A 63 -5.74 1.84 -22.64
N ALA A 64 -5.34 0.56 -22.67
CA ALA A 64 -5.36 -0.32 -21.50
C ALA A 64 -4.44 0.19 -20.36
N SER A 65 -3.31 0.80 -20.70
CA SER A 65 -2.42 1.43 -19.73
C SER A 65 -3.02 2.71 -19.14
N MET A 66 -3.64 3.54 -19.96
CA MET A 66 -4.37 4.74 -19.52
C MET A 66 -5.55 4.38 -18.60
N GLU A 67 -6.30 3.32 -18.92
CA GLU A 67 -7.42 2.87 -18.08
C GLU A 67 -6.95 2.48 -16.67
N ARG A 68 -5.78 1.85 -16.53
CA ARG A 68 -5.21 1.54 -15.21
C ARG A 68 -4.83 2.79 -14.42
N VAL A 69 -4.26 3.78 -15.08
CA VAL A 69 -3.94 5.08 -14.47
C VAL A 69 -5.23 5.81 -14.08
N ASP A 70 -6.22 5.82 -14.97
CA ASP A 70 -7.51 6.47 -14.77
C ASP A 70 -8.29 5.87 -13.57
N LYS A 71 -8.23 4.54 -13.39
CA LYS A 71 -8.78 3.86 -12.21
C LYS A 71 -8.17 4.36 -10.90
N ILE A 72 -6.86 4.65 -10.88
CA ILE A 72 -6.20 5.18 -9.68
C ILE A 72 -6.57 6.65 -9.47
N LEU A 73 -6.56 7.45 -10.53
CA LEU A 73 -6.87 8.88 -10.46
C LEU A 73 -8.33 9.17 -10.10
N LYS A 74 -9.25 8.30 -10.52
CA LYS A 74 -10.70 8.40 -10.26
C LYS A 74 -11.15 7.57 -9.05
N ALA A 75 -10.22 6.92 -8.34
CA ALA A 75 -10.57 6.18 -7.13
C ALA A 75 -11.16 7.14 -6.10
N GLU A 76 -12.36 6.86 -5.67
CA GLU A 76 -13.02 7.62 -4.60
C GLU A 76 -12.38 7.27 -3.27
N VAL A 77 -12.16 8.30 -2.44
CA VAL A 77 -11.72 8.10 -1.05
C VAL A 77 -12.94 7.65 -0.26
N GLU A 78 -12.92 6.39 0.20
CA GLU A 78 -14.06 5.81 0.93
C GLU A 78 -14.32 6.52 2.26
N ILE A 79 -13.25 6.94 2.95
CA ILE A 79 -13.35 7.64 4.23
C ILE A 79 -13.36 9.14 3.98
N GLN A 80 -14.51 9.75 4.10
CA GLN A 80 -14.70 11.19 3.94
C GLN A 80 -14.82 11.85 5.32
N GLU A 81 -14.08 12.94 5.49
CA GLU A 81 -14.18 13.78 6.68
C GLU A 81 -15.41 14.68 6.60
N LYS A 82 -16.06 14.96 7.73
CA LYS A 82 -17.15 15.91 7.78
C LYS A 82 -16.65 17.32 7.43
N ALA A 83 -17.52 18.15 6.87
CA ALA A 83 -17.18 19.54 6.53
C ALA A 83 -16.78 20.38 7.76
N GLN A 84 -17.27 20.01 8.94
CA GLN A 84 -16.93 20.60 10.24
C GLN A 84 -16.70 19.46 11.23
N PRO A 85 -15.49 18.88 11.25
CA PRO A 85 -15.15 17.79 12.16
C PRO A 85 -15.00 18.34 13.59
N GLU A 86 -15.29 17.50 14.58
CA GLU A 86 -14.96 17.77 15.96
C GLU A 86 -13.47 17.59 16.20
N HIS A 87 -12.87 18.48 17.00
CA HIS A 87 -11.47 18.43 17.34
C HIS A 87 -11.25 17.72 18.68
N ILE A 88 -10.29 16.79 18.71
CA ILE A 88 -9.85 16.12 19.92
C ILE A 88 -8.34 16.29 20.06
N SER A 89 -7.87 16.85 21.18
CA SER A 89 -6.44 17.09 21.44
C SER A 89 -5.84 16.12 22.45
N SER A 90 -6.69 15.43 23.25
CA SER A 90 -6.25 14.49 24.29
C SER A 90 -7.22 13.32 24.38
N PHE A 91 -6.75 12.22 24.96
CA PHE A 91 -7.54 11.05 25.28
C PHE A 91 -7.68 10.96 26.81
N GLU A 92 -8.92 11.07 27.35
CA GLU A 92 -9.11 11.24 28.79
C GLU A 92 -9.85 10.08 29.47
N HIS A 93 -10.73 9.35 28.79
CA HIS A 93 -11.61 8.37 29.41
C HIS A 93 -11.48 6.97 28.83
N GLU A 94 -12.03 6.72 27.64
CA GLU A 94 -12.14 5.36 27.11
C GLU A 94 -12.37 5.31 25.60
N ILE A 95 -12.12 4.15 25.02
CA ILE A 95 -12.55 3.77 23.67
C ILE A 95 -13.73 2.81 23.84
N GLU A 96 -14.84 3.07 23.17
CA GLU A 96 -16.03 2.22 23.25
C GLU A 96 -16.45 1.75 21.86
N PHE A 97 -16.74 0.47 21.73
CA PHE A 97 -17.44 -0.14 20.62
C PHE A 97 -18.86 -0.44 21.06
N ARG A 98 -19.86 0.14 20.37
CA ARG A 98 -21.27 0.00 20.73
C ARG A 98 -22.03 -0.61 19.56
N HIS A 99 -22.47 -1.86 19.72
CA HIS A 99 -23.20 -2.65 18.72
C HIS A 99 -22.54 -2.68 17.33
N VAL A 100 -21.21 -2.77 17.28
CA VAL A 100 -20.45 -2.65 16.04
C VAL A 100 -20.55 -3.92 15.22
N SER A 101 -21.05 -3.77 13.98
CA SER A 101 -21.00 -4.80 12.93
C SER A 101 -20.24 -4.25 11.72
N PHE A 102 -19.31 -5.05 11.19
CA PHE A 102 -18.46 -4.66 10.08
C PHE A 102 -18.26 -5.77 9.06
N ALA A 103 -18.33 -5.40 7.78
CA ALA A 103 -17.98 -6.23 6.62
C ALA A 103 -17.10 -5.44 5.66
N TYR A 104 -16.12 -6.11 5.04
CA TYR A 104 -15.36 -5.48 3.94
C TYR A 104 -16.23 -5.40 2.68
N ASN A 105 -16.21 -4.25 2.02
CA ASN A 105 -16.86 -4.08 0.72
C ASN A 105 -16.06 -4.83 -0.34
N ASP A 106 -16.64 -5.90 -0.89
CA ASP A 106 -16.03 -6.66 -1.99
C ASP A 106 -16.35 -5.97 -3.33
N HIS A 107 -15.60 -4.93 -3.69
CA HIS A 107 -15.75 -4.19 -4.95
C HIS A 107 -15.45 -5.01 -6.22
N GLY A 108 -15.12 -6.30 -6.07
CA GLY A 108 -14.68 -7.17 -7.17
C GLY A 108 -15.76 -7.98 -7.88
N LYS A 109 -16.95 -8.11 -7.33
CA LYS A 109 -18.03 -8.91 -7.95
C LYS A 109 -19.05 -8.04 -8.66
N GLN A 110 -18.84 -7.82 -9.96
CA GLN A 110 -19.86 -7.27 -10.85
C GLN A 110 -21.05 -8.26 -10.91
N GLY A 111 -22.23 -7.85 -10.46
CA GLY A 111 -23.52 -8.41 -10.89
C GLY A 111 -24.22 -9.38 -9.96
N GLY A 112 -23.99 -9.37 -8.64
CA GLY A 112 -24.82 -10.12 -7.67
C GLY A 112 -25.29 -9.22 -6.52
N ALA A 113 -26.40 -9.56 -5.86
CA ALA A 113 -26.79 -8.94 -4.61
C ALA A 113 -25.59 -9.02 -3.64
N LEU A 114 -25.15 -7.88 -3.10
CA LEU A 114 -24.06 -7.80 -2.13
C LEU A 114 -24.50 -8.51 -0.85
N GLU A 115 -24.22 -9.80 -0.72
CA GLU A 115 -24.28 -10.45 0.59
C GLU A 115 -23.08 -9.93 1.39
N LEU A 116 -23.36 -9.06 2.34
CA LEU A 116 -22.37 -8.54 3.29
C LEU A 116 -21.92 -9.71 4.19
N HIS A 117 -20.71 -10.19 3.98
CA HIS A 117 -20.08 -11.13 4.89
C HIS A 117 -19.50 -10.37 6.09
N TYR A 118 -20.29 -10.28 7.16
CA TYR A 118 -19.86 -9.63 8.39
C TYR A 118 -18.67 -10.38 9.01
N VAL A 119 -17.55 -9.66 9.16
CA VAL A 119 -16.34 -10.11 9.89
C VAL A 119 -16.50 -9.87 11.39
N LEU A 120 -17.15 -8.76 11.76
CA LEU A 120 -17.53 -8.43 13.13
C LEU A 120 -19.04 -8.33 13.21
N ARG A 121 -19.62 -8.84 14.31
CA ARG A 121 -21.08 -8.83 14.53
C ARG A 121 -21.37 -8.44 15.96
N ASP A 122 -22.13 -7.38 16.14
CA ASP A 122 -22.64 -6.88 17.44
C ASP A 122 -21.55 -6.82 18.53
N ILE A 123 -20.39 -6.23 18.21
CA ILE A 123 -19.29 -6.07 19.14
C ILE A 123 -19.61 -4.95 20.14
N ASN A 124 -19.55 -5.30 21.43
CA ASN A 124 -19.69 -4.38 22.54
C ASN A 124 -18.44 -4.50 23.43
N LEU A 125 -17.61 -3.45 23.47
CA LEU A 125 -16.34 -3.46 24.18
C LEU A 125 -16.00 -2.06 24.69
N VAL A 126 -15.58 -1.96 25.95
CA VAL A 126 -15.07 -0.72 26.55
C VAL A 126 -13.60 -0.92 26.93
N ILE A 127 -12.76 0.03 26.54
CA ILE A 127 -11.32 0.06 26.79
C ILE A 127 -10.98 1.31 27.60
N PRO A 128 -10.90 1.23 28.93
CA PRO A 128 -10.61 2.40 29.76
C PRO A 128 -9.19 2.91 29.58
N LYS A 129 -8.99 4.21 29.76
CA LYS A 129 -7.66 4.86 29.73
C LYS A 129 -6.66 4.16 30.66
N GLY A 130 -5.43 3.99 30.18
CA GLY A 130 -4.33 3.40 30.94
C GLY A 130 -4.41 1.89 31.12
N LYS A 131 -5.36 1.20 30.49
CA LYS A 131 -5.46 -0.26 30.53
C LYS A 131 -4.80 -0.89 29.32
N THR A 132 -4.23 -2.08 29.52
CA THR A 132 -3.77 -2.94 28.46
C THR A 132 -4.79 -4.04 28.24
N ILE A 133 -5.32 -4.15 27.02
CA ILE A 133 -6.23 -5.21 26.62
C ILE A 133 -5.59 -6.07 25.56
N ALA A 134 -5.71 -7.39 25.72
CA ALA A 134 -5.25 -8.35 24.75
C ALA A 134 -6.42 -9.01 24.03
N LEU A 135 -6.42 -8.92 22.70
CA LEU A 135 -7.35 -9.64 21.83
C LEU A 135 -6.77 -11.01 21.52
N VAL A 136 -7.50 -12.05 21.93
CA VAL A 136 -7.10 -13.46 21.75
C VAL A 136 -8.12 -14.17 20.88
N GLY A 137 -7.67 -15.02 19.97
CA GLY A 137 -8.55 -15.80 19.11
C GLY A 137 -7.79 -16.40 17.93
N GLN A 138 -8.48 -17.28 17.19
CA GLN A 138 -7.91 -17.93 15.99
C GLN A 138 -7.57 -16.89 14.89
N SER A 139 -6.66 -17.28 14.00
CA SER A 139 -6.41 -16.47 12.78
C SER A 139 -7.70 -16.31 11.99
N GLY A 140 -7.95 -15.11 11.46
CA GLY A 140 -9.18 -14.79 10.73
C GLY A 140 -10.41 -14.47 11.60
N SER A 141 -10.31 -14.41 12.93
CA SER A 141 -11.44 -14.08 13.82
C SER A 141 -11.78 -12.58 13.89
N GLY A 142 -11.19 -11.73 13.05
CA GLY A 142 -11.50 -10.30 12.98
C GLY A 142 -10.71 -9.40 13.94
N LYS A 143 -9.66 -9.88 14.62
CA LYS A 143 -8.87 -9.09 15.58
C LYS A 143 -8.24 -7.85 14.96
N SER A 144 -7.50 -8.00 13.88
CA SER A 144 -6.86 -6.88 13.17
C SER A 144 -7.92 -5.95 12.57
N THR A 145 -9.05 -6.50 12.09
CA THR A 145 -10.19 -5.71 11.62
C THR A 145 -10.74 -4.81 12.73
N LEU A 146 -10.89 -5.34 13.96
CA LEU A 146 -11.35 -4.54 15.10
C LEU A 146 -10.38 -3.39 15.41
N LEU A 147 -9.07 -3.66 15.34
CA LEU A 147 -8.03 -2.65 15.55
C LEU A 147 -8.07 -1.54 14.48
N ASP A 148 -8.34 -1.90 13.23
CA ASP A 148 -8.36 -0.99 12.08
C ASP A 148 -9.55 0.01 12.13
N LEU A 149 -10.59 -0.33 12.90
CA LEU A 149 -11.74 0.57 13.10
C LEU A 149 -11.43 1.74 14.04
N ILE A 150 -10.47 1.58 15.00
CA ILE A 150 -10.13 2.63 15.96
C ILE A 150 -9.53 3.87 15.28
N PRO A 151 -8.49 3.74 14.39
CA PRO A 151 -7.95 4.86 13.63
C PRO A 151 -8.82 5.27 12.44
N ARG A 152 -10.02 4.68 12.34
CA ARG A 152 -10.95 4.91 11.23
C ARG A 152 -10.27 4.66 9.88
N TYR A 153 -9.70 3.47 9.69
CA TYR A 153 -9.29 3.01 8.36
C TYR A 153 -10.49 2.53 7.54
N TYR A 154 -11.56 2.15 8.25
CA TYR A 154 -12.86 1.76 7.70
C TYR A 154 -13.98 2.36 8.53
N ASP A 155 -15.13 2.62 7.92
CA ASP A 155 -16.37 3.00 8.61
C ASP A 155 -17.24 1.77 8.84
N VAL A 156 -17.80 1.65 10.05
CA VAL A 156 -18.70 0.55 10.42
C VAL A 156 -20.04 0.65 9.70
N GLN A 157 -20.65 -0.49 9.34
CA GLN A 157 -21.98 -0.56 8.75
C GLN A 157 -23.08 -0.37 9.80
N GLU A 158 -22.89 -0.94 11.00
CA GLU A 158 -23.84 -0.83 12.09
C GLU A 158 -23.11 -0.50 13.39
N GLY A 159 -23.79 0.21 14.29
CA GLY A 159 -23.21 0.64 15.55
C GLY A 159 -22.24 1.82 15.41
N GLU A 160 -21.42 2.02 16.43
CA GLU A 160 -20.50 3.16 16.49
C GLU A 160 -19.23 2.82 17.28
N VAL A 161 -18.12 3.45 16.89
CA VAL A 161 -16.87 3.46 17.65
C VAL A 161 -16.69 4.85 18.20
N LEU A 162 -16.50 4.94 19.52
CA LEU A 162 -16.41 6.21 20.23
C LEU A 162 -15.04 6.34 20.91
N ILE A 163 -14.50 7.54 20.93
CA ILE A 163 -13.36 7.95 21.75
C ILE A 163 -13.82 9.08 22.65
N ASP A 164 -13.75 8.85 23.97
CA ASP A 164 -14.24 9.79 24.99
C ASP A 164 -15.70 10.24 24.75
N GLY A 165 -16.55 9.31 24.25
CA GLY A 165 -17.95 9.56 23.94
C GLY A 165 -18.22 10.22 22.59
N ILE A 166 -17.20 10.59 21.82
CA ILE A 166 -17.35 11.19 20.47
C ILE A 166 -17.16 10.09 19.42
N ASN A 167 -18.10 10.01 18.46
CA ASN A 167 -18.00 9.03 17.38
C ASN A 167 -16.80 9.35 16.48
N VAL A 168 -15.97 8.35 16.18
CA VAL A 168 -14.79 8.51 15.30
C VAL A 168 -15.12 9.06 13.91
N LYS A 169 -16.38 8.89 13.44
CA LYS A 169 -16.87 9.49 12.19
C LYS A 169 -17.02 11.01 12.25
N ASP A 170 -17.13 11.54 13.46
CA ASP A 170 -17.36 12.98 13.71
C ASP A 170 -16.04 13.70 13.98
N LEU A 171 -15.00 12.97 14.36
CA LEU A 171 -13.67 13.51 14.65
C LEU A 171 -12.89 13.85 13.37
N GLY A 172 -12.04 14.88 13.46
CA GLY A 172 -11.02 15.16 12.47
C GLY A 172 -10.05 13.96 12.35
N ILE A 173 -9.87 13.45 11.14
CA ILE A 173 -9.05 12.25 10.89
C ILE A 173 -7.61 12.45 11.36
N HIS A 174 -7.08 13.65 11.16
CA HIS A 174 -5.72 13.99 11.60
C HIS A 174 -5.61 13.92 13.13
N ASP A 175 -6.51 14.57 13.85
CA ASP A 175 -6.53 14.64 15.31
C ASP A 175 -6.71 13.24 15.92
N LEU A 176 -7.69 12.49 15.40
CA LEU A 176 -7.91 11.09 15.79
C LEU A 176 -6.63 10.25 15.67
N ARG A 177 -5.97 10.31 14.51
CA ARG A 177 -4.77 9.51 14.24
C ARG A 177 -3.54 10.02 14.98
N GLN A 178 -3.50 11.29 15.40
CA GLN A 178 -2.45 11.79 16.28
C GLN A 178 -2.47 11.13 17.66
N LEU A 179 -3.65 10.82 18.20
CA LEU A 179 -3.80 10.13 19.48
C LEU A 179 -3.38 8.66 19.44
N ILE A 180 -3.23 8.07 18.25
CA ILE A 180 -3.04 6.62 18.09
C ILE A 180 -1.65 6.34 17.50
N GLY A 181 -0.92 5.42 18.11
CA GLY A 181 0.32 4.85 17.57
C GLY A 181 0.13 3.38 17.21
N ASN A 182 0.52 3.02 16.00
CA ASN A 182 0.43 1.64 15.52
C ASN A 182 1.83 1.02 15.42
N VAL A 183 1.95 -0.20 15.96
CA VAL A 183 3.09 -1.08 15.70
C VAL A 183 2.54 -2.34 15.05
N ASN A 184 2.68 -2.42 13.75
CA ASN A 184 2.15 -3.50 12.92
C ASN A 184 3.06 -4.73 12.95
N GLN A 185 2.53 -5.88 12.56
CA GLN A 185 3.26 -7.14 12.41
C GLN A 185 4.47 -6.98 11.46
N GLU A 186 4.26 -6.36 10.30
CA GLU A 186 5.33 -5.96 9.41
C GLU A 186 5.61 -4.46 9.57
N ALA A 187 6.84 -4.14 9.95
CA ALA A 187 7.26 -2.74 10.08
C ALA A 187 7.29 -2.05 8.72
N ILE A 188 6.44 -1.03 8.55
CA ILE A 188 6.41 -0.21 7.33
C ILE A 188 7.52 0.84 7.41
N LEU A 189 8.58 0.64 6.63
CA LEU A 189 9.72 1.55 6.53
C LEU A 189 9.85 2.08 5.10
N PHE A 190 10.38 3.30 4.99
CA PHE A 190 10.55 4.00 3.73
C PHE A 190 12.00 3.93 3.26
N ASN A 191 12.22 4.04 1.95
CA ASN A 191 13.55 4.15 1.35
C ASN A 191 14.17 5.52 1.70
N ASP A 192 14.62 5.64 2.92
CA ASP A 192 15.17 6.86 3.51
C ASP A 192 16.16 6.51 4.63
N THR A 193 16.68 7.51 5.33
CA THR A 193 17.60 7.35 6.45
C THR A 193 16.92 6.77 7.70
N PHE A 194 17.71 6.30 8.67
CA PHE A 194 17.19 5.94 9.99
C PHE A 194 16.50 7.14 10.65
N ARG A 195 17.13 8.33 10.59
CA ARG A 195 16.59 9.57 11.13
C ARG A 195 15.18 9.83 10.63
N ASN A 196 15.00 9.87 9.32
CA ASN A 196 13.73 10.18 8.68
C ASN A 196 12.67 9.09 8.92
N ASN A 197 13.09 7.82 9.02
CA ASN A 197 12.18 6.74 9.37
C ASN A 197 11.70 6.81 10.82
N ILE A 198 12.54 7.21 11.76
CA ILE A 198 12.15 7.38 13.17
C ILE A 198 11.28 8.62 13.37
N SER A 199 11.63 9.74 12.75
CA SER A 199 10.90 11.01 12.87
C SER A 199 9.65 11.08 12.00
N PHE A 200 9.36 10.05 11.18
CA PHE A 200 8.20 10.06 10.30
C PHE A 200 6.88 10.30 11.06
N GLY A 201 6.17 11.37 10.65
CA GLY A 201 4.91 11.78 11.27
C GLY A 201 5.06 12.65 12.53
N VAL A 202 6.29 13.09 12.86
CA VAL A 202 6.58 14.04 13.95
C VAL A 202 7.35 15.21 13.37
N GLU A 203 6.69 16.36 13.23
CA GLU A 203 7.32 17.57 12.72
C GLU A 203 8.21 18.21 13.79
N GLY A 204 9.38 18.70 13.38
CA GLY A 204 10.28 19.44 14.26
C GLY A 204 11.00 18.61 15.34
N ALA A 205 10.98 17.28 15.24
CA ALA A 205 11.70 16.40 16.18
C ALA A 205 13.21 16.74 16.20
N THR A 206 13.74 16.98 17.38
CA THR A 206 15.16 17.24 17.57
C THR A 206 15.99 15.96 17.45
N GLU A 207 17.29 16.13 17.16
CA GLU A 207 18.20 14.98 17.11
C GLU A 207 18.27 14.22 18.44
N GLU A 208 18.23 14.95 19.56
CA GLU A 208 18.26 14.37 20.90
C GLU A 208 17.04 13.50 21.18
N GLU A 209 15.85 13.93 20.76
CA GLU A 209 14.61 13.16 20.89
C GLU A 209 14.62 11.91 20.02
N ILE A 210 15.14 11.99 18.80
CA ILE A 210 15.29 10.84 17.89
C ILE A 210 16.25 9.82 18.50
N ILE A 211 17.42 10.25 18.99
CA ILE A 211 18.39 9.39 19.65
C ILE A 211 17.81 8.76 20.92
N HIS A 212 17.07 9.52 21.72
CA HIS A 212 16.41 9.03 22.92
C HIS A 212 15.39 7.95 22.60
N ALA A 213 14.53 8.17 21.62
CA ALA A 213 13.56 7.18 21.15
C ALA A 213 14.24 5.89 20.64
N ALA A 214 15.33 6.03 19.88
CA ALA A 214 16.11 4.90 19.38
C ALA A 214 16.76 4.09 20.53
N LYS A 215 17.25 4.75 21.57
CA LYS A 215 17.81 4.08 22.77
C LYS A 215 16.76 3.31 23.51
N ILE A 216 15.57 3.87 23.74
CA ILE A 216 14.46 3.17 24.41
C ILE A 216 14.03 1.94 23.59
N ALA A 217 14.04 2.05 22.26
CA ALA A 217 13.70 0.96 21.34
C ALA A 217 14.82 -0.07 21.14
N ASN A 218 15.94 0.03 21.85
CA ASN A 218 17.13 -0.81 21.64
C ASN A 218 17.66 -0.76 20.20
N ALA A 219 17.49 0.39 19.50
CA ALA A 219 17.90 0.58 18.11
C ALA A 219 19.22 1.34 17.97
N HIS A 220 19.60 2.15 18.94
CA HIS A 220 20.76 3.06 18.88
C HIS A 220 22.05 2.35 18.48
N ASP A 221 22.37 1.23 19.10
CA ASP A 221 23.67 0.57 18.95
C ASP A 221 23.89 0.05 17.51
N PHE A 222 22.90 -0.60 16.90
CA PHE A 222 23.05 -1.05 15.51
C PHE A 222 22.99 0.11 14.50
N ILE A 223 22.28 1.20 14.82
CA ILE A 223 22.32 2.43 13.99
C ILE A 223 23.73 3.01 13.98
N MET A 224 24.38 3.13 15.15
CA MET A 224 25.74 3.66 15.24
C MET A 224 26.81 2.75 14.61
N GLN A 225 26.53 1.48 14.42
CA GLN A 225 27.40 0.54 13.70
C GLN A 225 27.26 0.64 12.17
N SER A 226 26.30 1.42 11.67
CA SER A 226 26.09 1.64 10.24
C SER A 226 27.05 2.72 9.71
N ASP A 227 27.35 2.68 8.40
CA ASP A 227 28.37 3.51 7.74
C ASP A 227 28.26 5.02 8.04
N HIS A 228 27.04 5.55 8.15
CA HIS A 228 26.75 6.96 8.40
C HIS A 228 25.85 7.18 9.62
N GLY A 229 25.80 6.22 10.57
CA GLY A 229 24.93 6.29 11.75
C GLY A 229 23.48 6.57 11.37
N TYR A 230 22.85 7.58 11.99
CA TYR A 230 21.45 7.96 11.75
C TYR A 230 21.15 8.40 10.31
N ASP A 231 22.14 8.84 9.56
CA ASP A 231 21.99 9.33 8.18
C ASP A 231 22.22 8.19 7.14
N THR A 232 22.39 6.95 7.60
CA THR A 232 22.45 5.77 6.73
C THR A 232 21.09 5.49 6.12
N ASN A 233 21.04 5.36 4.78
CA ASN A 233 19.84 4.94 4.05
C ASN A 233 19.61 3.44 4.22
N ILE A 234 18.41 3.05 4.68
CA ILE A 234 18.04 1.67 5.01
C ILE A 234 17.54 0.84 3.81
N GLY A 235 17.44 1.45 2.63
CA GLY A 235 16.97 0.81 1.42
C GLY A 235 15.44 0.70 1.33
N ASP A 236 14.98 0.14 0.22
CA ASP A 236 13.54 -0.04 -0.01
C ASP A 236 12.95 -0.97 1.07
N ARG A 237 11.88 -0.50 1.74
CA ARG A 237 11.21 -1.18 2.86
C ARG A 237 12.16 -1.66 3.96
N GLY A 238 13.30 -0.99 4.14
CA GLY A 238 14.31 -1.42 5.10
C GLY A 238 14.98 -2.76 4.74
N GLY A 239 15.14 -3.05 3.45
CA GLY A 239 15.67 -4.32 2.94
C GLY A 239 17.09 -4.66 3.39
N ARG A 240 17.84 -3.68 3.92
CA ARG A 240 19.17 -3.87 4.49
C ARG A 240 19.16 -4.29 5.96
N LEU A 241 17.97 -4.34 6.59
CA LEU A 241 17.80 -4.60 8.02
C LEU A 241 17.22 -6.00 8.27
N SER A 242 17.58 -6.59 9.40
CA SER A 242 16.92 -7.80 9.91
C SER A 242 15.47 -7.48 10.32
N GLY A 243 14.62 -8.51 10.44
CA GLY A 243 13.24 -8.34 10.91
C GLY A 243 13.15 -7.62 12.25
N GLY A 244 13.97 -8.03 13.23
CA GLY A 244 14.02 -7.40 14.55
C GLY A 244 14.55 -5.96 14.52
N GLN A 245 15.48 -5.62 13.63
CA GLN A 245 15.94 -4.25 13.43
C GLN A 245 14.84 -3.37 12.86
N ARG A 246 14.13 -3.84 11.82
CA ARG A 246 12.97 -3.11 11.27
C ARG A 246 11.91 -2.83 12.34
N GLN A 247 11.59 -3.84 13.14
CA GLN A 247 10.60 -3.71 14.21
C GLN A 247 11.02 -2.67 15.25
N ARG A 248 12.30 -2.67 15.68
CA ARG A 248 12.82 -1.69 16.64
C ARG A 248 12.80 -0.25 16.09
N ILE A 249 12.99 -0.04 14.79
CA ILE A 249 12.80 1.28 14.16
C ILE A 249 11.33 1.71 14.20
N SER A 250 10.39 0.80 13.92
CA SER A 250 8.95 1.09 14.03
C SER A 250 8.55 1.43 15.47
N ILE A 251 9.11 0.72 16.46
CA ILE A 251 8.91 1.03 17.88
C ILE A 251 9.52 2.40 18.25
N ALA A 252 10.72 2.73 17.76
CA ALA A 252 11.35 4.03 17.98
C ALA A 252 10.46 5.18 17.44
N ARG A 253 9.87 5.00 16.25
CA ARG A 253 8.88 5.93 15.69
C ARG A 253 7.67 6.12 16.62
N ALA A 254 7.12 5.03 17.14
CA ALA A 254 5.99 5.09 18.07
C ALA A 254 6.36 5.74 19.41
N ILE A 255 7.58 5.52 19.91
CA ILE A 255 8.10 6.19 21.11
C ILE A 255 8.24 7.69 20.90
N LEU A 256 8.81 8.10 19.76
CA LEU A 256 9.00 9.52 19.43
C LEU A 256 7.66 10.25 19.30
N LYS A 257 6.68 9.62 18.64
CA LYS A 257 5.33 10.17 18.49
C LYS A 257 4.61 10.33 19.85
N ASN A 258 4.92 9.48 20.82
CA ASN A 258 4.37 9.48 22.18
C ASN A 258 2.83 9.52 22.29
N PRO A 259 2.09 8.67 21.57
CA PRO A 259 0.63 8.69 21.56
C PRO A 259 0.05 8.12 22.88
N PRO A 260 -1.12 8.60 23.34
CA PRO A 260 -1.81 8.05 24.52
C PRO A 260 -2.42 6.67 24.31
N VAL A 261 -2.72 6.30 23.06
CA VAL A 261 -3.30 5.01 22.66
C VAL A 261 -2.31 4.26 21.75
N LEU A 262 -2.07 2.99 22.06
CA LEU A 262 -1.21 2.09 21.29
C LEU A 262 -2.00 0.91 20.74
N ILE A 263 -1.79 0.62 19.48
CA ILE A 263 -2.27 -0.58 18.80
C ILE A 263 -1.06 -1.42 18.44
N LEU A 264 -1.01 -2.65 18.94
CA LEU A 264 0.07 -3.59 18.71
C LEU A 264 -0.48 -4.83 17.99
N ASP A 265 -0.17 -4.98 16.71
CA ASP A 265 -0.60 -6.14 15.93
C ASP A 265 0.59 -7.08 15.72
N GLU A 266 0.60 -8.21 16.45
CA GLU A 266 1.59 -9.31 16.34
C GLU A 266 3.07 -8.90 16.25
N ALA A 267 3.48 -7.88 16.96
CA ALA A 267 4.76 -7.19 16.81
C ALA A 267 6.04 -8.08 17.02
N THR A 268 5.90 -9.36 17.39
CA THR A 268 7.02 -10.27 17.67
C THR A 268 7.00 -11.56 16.87
N SER A 269 6.13 -11.71 15.87
CA SER A 269 6.08 -12.91 15.05
C SER A 269 7.32 -13.05 14.15
N ALA A 270 7.86 -14.27 14.03
CA ALA A 270 8.94 -14.63 13.11
C ALA A 270 10.32 -13.99 13.40
N LEU A 271 10.65 -13.64 14.65
CA LEU A 271 11.98 -13.16 15.05
C LEU A 271 12.82 -14.29 15.68
N ASP A 272 14.14 -14.17 15.57
CA ASP A 272 15.08 -14.98 16.34
C ASP A 272 15.01 -14.63 17.83
N THR A 273 15.41 -15.54 18.72
CA THR A 273 15.23 -15.43 20.17
C THR A 273 15.85 -14.16 20.78
N GLU A 274 17.03 -13.73 20.30
CA GLU A 274 17.69 -12.53 20.80
C GLU A 274 16.98 -11.26 20.36
N SER A 275 16.64 -11.16 19.06
CA SER A 275 15.86 -10.06 18.51
C SER A 275 14.47 -9.96 19.14
N GLU A 276 13.80 -11.10 19.39
CA GLU A 276 12.51 -11.15 20.08
C GLU A 276 12.60 -10.53 21.47
N ARG A 277 13.63 -10.89 22.27
CA ARG A 277 13.83 -10.31 23.61
C ARG A 277 14.01 -8.80 23.58
N LEU A 278 14.84 -8.29 22.66
CA LEU A 278 15.07 -6.85 22.50
C LEU A 278 13.82 -6.08 22.06
N VAL A 279 13.03 -6.68 21.17
CA VAL A 279 11.75 -6.10 20.71
C VAL A 279 10.72 -6.10 21.84
N GLN A 280 10.61 -7.20 22.60
CA GLN A 280 9.70 -7.28 23.76
C GLN A 280 10.04 -6.24 24.82
N ASP A 281 11.33 -6.09 25.19
CA ASP A 281 11.77 -5.07 26.14
C ASP A 281 11.41 -3.66 25.66
N ALA A 282 11.62 -3.35 24.38
CA ALA A 282 11.23 -2.08 23.79
C ALA A 282 9.71 -1.86 23.83
N LEU A 283 8.90 -2.90 23.53
CA LEU A 283 7.45 -2.83 23.61
C LEU A 283 6.96 -2.60 25.05
N PHE A 284 7.54 -3.27 26.04
CA PHE A 284 7.20 -3.04 27.46
C PHE A 284 7.45 -1.59 27.89
N ARG A 285 8.58 -1.01 27.46
CA ARG A 285 8.87 0.41 27.72
C ARG A 285 7.88 1.32 27.02
N LEU A 286 7.51 1.00 25.76
CA LEU A 286 6.53 1.76 24.98
C LEU A 286 5.14 1.71 25.62
N MET A 287 4.69 0.56 26.11
CA MET A 287 3.35 0.36 26.71
C MET A 287 3.17 1.07 28.05
N LYS A 288 4.25 1.38 28.74
CA LYS A 288 4.20 1.96 30.10
C LYS A 288 3.43 3.28 30.11
N ALA A 289 2.42 3.35 30.99
CA ALA A 289 1.54 4.52 31.17
C ALA A 289 0.68 4.89 29.96
N ARG A 290 0.41 3.96 29.05
CA ARG A 290 -0.46 4.18 27.88
C ARG A 290 -1.60 3.19 27.85
N THR A 291 -2.68 3.55 27.13
CA THR A 291 -3.74 2.61 26.82
C THR A 291 -3.30 1.75 25.66
N THR A 292 -3.27 0.45 25.84
CA THR A 292 -2.73 -0.46 24.83
C THR A 292 -3.74 -1.53 24.44
N ILE A 293 -3.91 -1.73 23.13
CA ILE A 293 -4.69 -2.83 22.57
C ILE A 293 -3.71 -3.70 21.77
N ALA A 294 -3.52 -4.94 22.20
CA ALA A 294 -2.58 -5.86 21.59
C ALA A 294 -3.29 -7.11 21.04
N VAL A 295 -2.92 -7.53 19.83
CA VAL A 295 -3.25 -8.88 19.35
C VAL A 295 -2.18 -9.83 19.84
N ALA A 296 -2.59 -10.79 20.66
CA ALA A 296 -1.70 -11.79 21.22
C ALA A 296 -1.83 -13.12 20.48
N HIS A 297 -0.78 -13.50 19.76
CA HIS A 297 -0.61 -14.86 19.26
C HIS A 297 0.13 -15.77 20.26
N ARG A 298 0.90 -15.19 21.16
CA ARG A 298 1.60 -15.92 22.23
C ARG A 298 1.21 -15.34 23.59
N LEU A 299 0.63 -16.16 24.46
CA LEU A 299 0.27 -15.81 25.84
C LEU A 299 1.46 -15.33 26.68
N SER A 300 2.70 -15.61 26.26
CA SER A 300 3.91 -15.16 26.92
C SER A 300 4.13 -13.64 26.88
N THR A 301 3.53 -12.93 25.92
CA THR A 301 3.64 -11.47 25.77
C THR A 301 2.79 -10.70 26.79
N ILE A 302 1.90 -11.39 27.51
CA ILE A 302 0.90 -10.79 28.44
C ILE A 302 1.15 -11.15 29.90
N LYS A 303 2.06 -12.10 30.17
CA LYS A 303 2.35 -12.57 31.53
C LYS A 303 3.43 -11.73 32.21
N ASN A 304 3.17 -10.47 32.49
CA ASN A 304 3.82 -9.74 33.64
C ASN A 304 3.01 -8.49 33.96
#